data_135432b29fe31d9218736288bc2f6425
#
_entry.id   135432b29fe31d9218736288bc2f6425
#
_cell.length_a   1.000
_cell.length_b   1.000
_cell.length_c   1.000
_cell.angle_alpha   90.00
_cell.angle_beta   90.00
_cell.angle_gamma   90.00
#
_symmetry.space_group_name_H-M   'P 1'
#
loop_
_entity.id
_entity.type
_entity.pdbx_description
1 polymer ?
#
loop_
_entity_poly.entity_id
_entity_poly.type
_entity_poly.pdbx_seq_one_letter_code
_entity_poly.pdbx_strand_id
1 'polypeptide(L)'
;VALADPAADYASALLAAGAEVECLGPNGVRRLALEQFHTKNGRIRLGPDELILSIILPAPSGAVSGYARFSRVDGDYPAVTVGVRLLPGSKGKADVRLAIGGFGPAAFRVPDAERVLSEKGKGALAEAGAMAAAAADPPSDLKGSAAFRRRLIPVLMARALEKALAAGREGAGA
;
A
#
# COMPACT_ATOMS: atom_id res chain seq x y z
N VAL A 1 10.65 -2.29 7.64
CA VAL A 1 11.17 -1.99 6.30
C VAL A 1 12.44 -2.80 6.04
N ALA A 2 13.44 -2.72 6.92
CA ALA A 2 14.74 -3.38 6.75
C ALA A 2 14.66 -4.92 6.59
N LEU A 3 13.75 -5.58 7.25
CA LEU A 3 13.57 -7.03 7.16
C LEU A 3 12.77 -7.46 5.93
N ALA A 4 12.13 -6.52 5.23
CA ALA A 4 11.17 -6.80 4.15
C ALA A 4 10.13 -7.87 4.52
N ASP A 5 9.72 -7.92 5.80
CA ASP A 5 8.74 -8.89 6.27
C ASP A 5 7.44 -8.76 5.46
N PRO A 6 7.05 -9.79 4.71
CA PRO A 6 5.86 -9.74 3.88
C PRO A 6 4.56 -9.61 4.68
N ALA A 7 4.58 -9.96 5.95
CA ALA A 7 3.45 -9.84 6.85
C ALA A 7 3.41 -8.49 7.60
N ALA A 8 4.37 -7.58 7.32
CA ALA A 8 4.40 -6.28 7.98
C ALA A 8 3.18 -5.42 7.64
N ASP A 9 2.54 -4.89 8.66
CA ASP A 9 1.33 -4.05 8.54
C ASP A 9 1.56 -2.79 7.72
N TYR A 10 2.66 -2.08 7.99
CA TYR A 10 2.91 -0.74 7.46
C TYR A 10 3.37 -0.72 5.99
N ALA A 11 3.80 -1.85 5.43
CA ALA A 11 4.42 -1.86 4.10
C ALA A 11 3.46 -1.36 3.00
N SER A 12 2.20 -1.79 3.01
CA SER A 12 1.20 -1.33 2.05
C SER A 12 0.80 0.13 2.28
N ALA A 13 0.72 0.58 3.55
CA ALA A 13 0.43 1.97 3.87
C ALA A 13 1.54 2.91 3.37
N LEU A 14 2.81 2.57 3.63
CA LEU A 14 3.97 3.34 3.17
C LEU A 14 4.08 3.38 1.65
N LEU A 15 3.82 2.25 0.96
CA LEU A 15 3.79 2.20 -0.50
C LEU A 15 2.69 3.09 -1.09
N ALA A 16 1.49 3.03 -0.55
CA ALA A 16 0.38 3.87 -0.98
C ALA A 16 0.69 5.35 -0.72
N ALA A 17 1.29 5.69 0.43
CA ALA A 17 1.74 7.04 0.73
C ALA A 17 2.82 7.55 -0.23
N GLY A 18 3.53 6.66 -0.91
CA GLY A 18 4.65 7.01 -1.78
C GLY A 18 5.93 7.29 -0.99
N ALA A 19 6.15 6.58 0.10
CA ALA A 19 7.30 6.73 0.96
C ALA A 19 8.63 6.52 0.22
N GLU A 20 9.66 7.24 0.67
CA GLU A 20 11.04 7.05 0.27
C GLU A 20 11.85 6.49 1.45
N VAL A 21 12.91 5.77 1.14
CA VAL A 21 13.89 5.27 2.11
C VAL A 21 15.18 6.02 1.91
N GLU A 22 15.69 6.57 2.99
CA GLU A 22 17.00 7.21 3.05
C GLU A 22 18.00 6.24 3.68
N CYS A 23 19.06 5.95 2.95
CA CYS A 23 20.11 5.04 3.37
C CYS A 23 21.44 5.79 3.51
N LEU A 24 22.20 5.50 4.56
CA LEU A 24 23.53 5.99 4.81
C LEU A 24 24.54 4.86 4.58
N GLY A 25 25.54 5.11 3.77
CA GLY A 25 26.65 4.19 3.51
C GLY A 25 27.98 4.92 3.39
N PRO A 26 29.06 4.21 3.04
CA PRO A 26 30.41 4.80 2.93
C PRO A 26 30.49 5.96 1.92
N ASN A 27 29.61 5.96 0.90
CA ASN A 27 29.56 6.99 -0.12
C ASN A 27 28.56 8.13 0.21
N GLY A 28 28.11 8.21 1.45
CA GLY A 28 27.15 9.22 1.91
C GLY A 28 25.70 8.73 1.91
N VAL A 29 24.77 9.69 1.85
CA VAL A 29 23.33 9.44 1.91
C VAL A 29 22.77 9.29 0.50
N ARG A 30 21.93 8.27 0.30
CA ARG A 30 21.12 8.10 -0.91
C ARG A 30 19.66 7.91 -0.56
N ARG A 31 18.77 8.32 -1.46
CA ARG A 31 17.32 8.12 -1.35
C ARG A 31 16.78 7.30 -2.51
N LEU A 32 15.79 6.48 -2.23
CA LEU A 32 15.04 5.76 -3.25
C LEU A 32 13.60 5.53 -2.80
N ALA A 33 12.69 5.46 -3.77
CA ALA A 33 11.31 5.13 -3.48
C ALA A 33 11.22 3.76 -2.80
N LEU A 34 10.33 3.60 -1.82
CA LEU A 34 10.12 2.32 -1.12
C LEU A 34 9.77 1.19 -2.11
N GLU A 35 9.04 1.51 -3.18
CA GLU A 35 8.73 0.59 -4.28
C GLU A 35 9.97 0.05 -5.01
N GLN A 36 11.05 0.84 -5.05
CA GLN A 36 12.33 0.44 -5.60
C GLN A 36 13.21 -0.26 -4.56
N PHE A 37 13.06 0.11 -3.29
CA PHE A 37 13.83 -0.45 -2.16
C PHE A 37 13.45 -1.91 -1.91
N HIS A 38 12.15 -2.24 -1.90
CA HIS A 38 11.67 -3.61 -1.84
C HIS A 38 11.59 -4.18 -3.24
N THR A 39 12.29 -5.28 -3.48
CA THR A 39 12.23 -5.98 -4.77
C THR A 39 11.06 -6.95 -4.80
N LYS A 40 10.59 -7.30 -6.00
CA LYS A 40 9.45 -8.20 -6.21
C LYS A 40 9.63 -9.59 -5.59
N ASN A 41 10.88 -10.01 -5.36
CA ASN A 41 11.22 -11.31 -4.75
C ASN A 41 11.47 -11.22 -3.23
N GLY A 42 11.02 -10.14 -2.58
CA GLY A 42 11.11 -9.98 -1.13
C GLY A 42 12.48 -9.59 -0.59
N ARG A 43 13.43 -9.19 -1.45
CA ARG A 43 14.72 -8.67 -1.03
C ARG A 43 14.69 -7.16 -0.92
N ILE A 44 15.64 -6.59 -0.19
CA ILE A 44 15.86 -5.15 -0.10
C ILE A 44 17.09 -4.74 -0.89
N ARG A 45 17.10 -3.50 -1.34
CA ARG A 45 18.25 -2.86 -1.99
C ARG A 45 19.07 -2.07 -0.97
N LEU A 46 19.52 -2.75 0.07
CA LEU A 46 20.44 -2.23 1.07
C LEU A 46 21.78 -2.92 0.89
N GLY A 47 22.85 -2.15 0.79
CA GLY A 47 24.21 -2.67 0.72
C GLY A 47 24.66 -3.25 2.07
N PRO A 48 25.74 -4.07 2.09
CA PRO A 48 26.24 -4.66 3.33
C PRO A 48 26.74 -3.61 4.34
N ASP A 49 27.22 -2.47 3.83
CA ASP A 49 27.75 -1.36 4.64
C ASP A 49 26.79 -0.16 4.70
N GLU A 50 25.50 -0.40 4.45
CA GLU A 50 24.46 0.63 4.51
C GLU A 50 23.50 0.40 5.67
N LEU A 51 23.03 1.51 6.25
CA LEU A 51 21.96 1.55 7.23
C LEU A 51 20.78 2.35 6.71
N ILE A 52 19.56 1.96 7.07
CA ILE A 52 18.40 2.81 6.87
C ILE A 52 18.47 3.95 7.89
N LEU A 53 18.56 5.17 7.39
CA LEU A 53 18.61 6.38 8.21
C LEU A 53 17.21 6.88 8.55
N SER A 54 16.34 6.95 7.55
CA SER A 54 14.97 7.45 7.72
C SER A 54 14.01 6.90 6.69
N ILE A 55 12.72 7.01 7.00
CA ILE A 55 11.62 6.83 6.04
C ILE A 55 10.96 8.19 5.88
N ILE A 56 10.95 8.69 4.66
CA ILE A 56 10.40 9.99 4.31
C ILE A 56 9.00 9.79 3.74
N LEU A 57 8.01 10.41 4.37
CA LEU A 57 6.66 10.46 3.86
C LEU A 57 6.47 11.77 3.10
N PRO A 58 6.12 11.74 1.82
CA PRO A 58 5.70 12.96 1.13
C PRO A 58 4.42 13.47 1.78
N ALA A 59 4.35 14.78 1.99
CA ALA A 59 3.20 15.47 2.55
C ALA A 59 2.52 16.34 1.47
N PRO A 60 1.92 15.74 0.41
CA PRO A 60 1.26 16.51 -0.62
C PRO A 60 0.01 17.18 -0.07
N SER A 61 -0.15 18.46 -0.37
CA SER A 61 -1.32 19.23 0.05
C SER A 61 -2.62 18.58 -0.44
N GLY A 62 -3.59 18.42 0.44
CA GLY A 62 -4.90 17.85 0.13
C GLY A 62 -4.92 16.34 -0.09
N ALA A 63 -3.82 15.63 0.11
CA ALA A 63 -3.83 14.17 0.05
C ALA A 63 -4.58 13.59 1.25
N VAL A 64 -5.41 12.58 0.99
CA VAL A 64 -6.07 11.79 2.02
C VAL A 64 -5.73 10.34 1.86
N SER A 65 -5.62 9.63 2.97
CA SER A 65 -5.21 8.22 2.96
C SER A 65 -6.14 7.37 3.83
N GLY A 66 -6.27 6.12 3.46
CA GLY A 66 -6.98 5.13 4.23
C GLY A 66 -6.25 3.80 4.26
N TYR A 67 -6.44 3.08 5.34
CA TYR A 67 -5.82 1.79 5.56
C TYR A 67 -6.85 0.81 6.13
N ALA A 68 -6.82 -0.42 5.62
CA ALA A 68 -7.62 -1.52 6.13
C ALA A 68 -6.77 -2.79 6.20
N ARG A 69 -7.01 -3.59 7.23
CA ARG A 69 -6.35 -4.88 7.44
C ARG A 69 -7.37 -5.94 7.87
N PHE A 70 -7.02 -7.17 7.65
CA PHE A 70 -7.70 -8.31 8.23
C PHE A 70 -6.67 -9.21 8.94
N SER A 71 -6.91 -9.48 10.23
CA SER A 71 -6.22 -10.48 11.03
C SER A 71 -7.27 -11.39 11.70
N ARG A 72 -6.90 -12.62 12.03
CA ARG A 72 -7.80 -13.56 12.71
C ARG A 72 -8.00 -13.20 14.18
N VAL A 73 -6.96 -12.68 14.78
CA VAL A 73 -6.92 -12.26 16.18
C VAL A 73 -6.45 -10.81 16.20
N ASP A 74 -6.99 -10.01 17.11
CA ASP A 74 -6.55 -8.64 17.29
C ASP A 74 -5.10 -8.60 17.78
N GLY A 75 -4.29 -7.70 17.20
CA GLY A 75 -2.85 -7.62 17.49
C GLY A 75 -1.96 -8.61 16.74
N ASP A 76 -2.52 -9.60 16.02
CA ASP A 76 -1.73 -10.54 15.22
C ASP A 76 -1.32 -9.96 13.86
N TYR A 77 -0.35 -10.59 13.22
CA TYR A 77 0.04 -10.28 11.84
C TYR A 77 -1.14 -10.44 10.88
N PRO A 78 -1.35 -9.49 9.96
CA PRO A 78 -2.48 -9.54 9.04
C PRO A 78 -2.37 -10.70 8.04
N ALA A 79 -3.53 -11.16 7.60
CA ALA A 79 -3.64 -12.03 6.44
C ALA A 79 -3.62 -11.23 5.13
N VAL A 80 -4.18 -10.02 5.13
CA VAL A 80 -4.19 -9.06 4.03
C VAL A 80 -4.20 -7.65 4.59
N THR A 81 -3.45 -6.75 3.96
CA THR A 81 -3.49 -5.31 4.20
C THR A 81 -3.73 -4.56 2.90
N VAL A 82 -4.42 -3.44 2.97
CA VAL A 82 -4.64 -2.53 1.84
C VAL A 82 -4.43 -1.10 2.30
N GLY A 83 -3.54 -0.38 1.61
CA GLY A 83 -3.35 1.05 1.74
C GLY A 83 -3.85 1.79 0.49
N VAL A 84 -4.53 2.90 0.67
CA VAL A 84 -5.00 3.79 -0.40
C VAL A 84 -4.58 5.21 -0.08
N ARG A 85 -4.11 5.95 -1.09
CA ARG A 85 -3.95 7.40 -1.07
C ARG A 85 -4.71 8.01 -2.24
N LEU A 86 -5.46 9.05 -1.95
CA LEU A 86 -6.11 9.89 -2.94
C LEU A 86 -5.48 11.28 -2.89
N LEU A 87 -4.98 11.75 -4.01
CA LEU A 87 -4.49 13.11 -4.16
C LEU A 87 -5.41 13.85 -5.14
N PRO A 88 -5.98 15.00 -4.76
CA PRO A 88 -6.77 15.80 -5.68
C PRO A 88 -5.99 16.12 -6.96
N GLY A 89 -6.56 15.76 -8.07
CA GLY A 89 -6.01 16.02 -9.39
C GLY A 89 -6.79 17.10 -10.15
N SER A 90 -6.40 17.37 -11.37
CA SER A 90 -7.09 18.29 -12.23
C SER A 90 -8.45 17.75 -12.70
N LYS A 91 -9.41 18.65 -12.97
CA LYS A 91 -10.74 18.32 -13.53
C LYS A 91 -11.58 17.36 -12.67
N GLY A 92 -11.45 17.44 -11.33
CA GLY A 92 -12.23 16.61 -10.41
C GLY A 92 -11.81 15.13 -10.35
N LYS A 93 -10.73 14.76 -11.01
CA LYS A 93 -10.13 13.42 -10.90
C LYS A 93 -9.18 13.38 -9.69
N ALA A 94 -8.98 12.20 -9.13
CA ALA A 94 -7.97 11.98 -8.10
C ALA A 94 -6.83 11.13 -8.67
N ASP A 95 -5.58 11.45 -8.29
CA ASP A 95 -4.48 10.49 -8.42
C ASP A 95 -4.60 9.47 -7.31
N VAL A 96 -4.82 8.23 -7.68
CA VAL A 96 -5.04 7.12 -6.75
C VAL A 96 -3.78 6.26 -6.68
N ARG A 97 -3.32 5.98 -5.47
CA ARG A 97 -2.33 4.93 -5.21
C ARG A 97 -2.98 3.86 -4.36
N LEU A 98 -2.78 2.61 -4.76
CA LEU A 98 -3.32 1.42 -4.11
C LEU A 98 -2.21 0.40 -3.90
N ALA A 99 -1.98 0.00 -2.66
CA ALA A 99 -1.00 -1.02 -2.34
C ALA A 99 -1.61 -2.13 -1.49
N ILE A 100 -1.18 -3.35 -1.77
CA ILE A 100 -1.62 -4.59 -1.10
C ILE A 100 -0.42 -5.21 -0.41
N GLY A 101 -0.64 -5.78 0.78
CA GLY A 101 0.37 -6.48 1.58
C GLY A 101 -0.25 -7.48 2.55
N GLY A 102 0.53 -7.85 3.58
CA GLY A 102 0.15 -8.85 4.56
C GLY A 102 0.47 -10.29 4.14
N PHE A 103 1.01 -10.47 2.93
CA PHE A 103 1.50 -11.74 2.40
C PHE A 103 2.66 -11.52 1.43
N GLY A 104 3.47 -12.58 1.24
CA GLY A 104 4.73 -12.49 0.50
C GLY A 104 4.61 -12.45 -1.01
N PRO A 105 5.74 -12.17 -1.66
CA PRO A 105 7.06 -11.92 -1.05
C PRO A 105 7.26 -10.48 -0.56
N ALA A 106 6.48 -9.51 -1.04
CA ALA A 106 6.52 -8.11 -0.62
C ALA A 106 5.17 -7.45 -0.87
N ALA A 107 4.89 -6.34 -0.18
CA ALA A 107 3.77 -5.48 -0.54
C ALA A 107 3.99 -4.87 -1.93
N PHE A 108 2.92 -4.66 -2.68
CA PHE A 108 2.98 -4.22 -4.08
C PHE A 108 1.83 -3.28 -4.42
N ARG A 109 2.06 -2.45 -5.42
CA ARG A 109 1.03 -1.57 -6.01
C ARG A 109 0.30 -2.29 -7.15
N VAL A 110 -0.90 -1.80 -7.46
CA VAL A 110 -1.73 -2.32 -8.56
C VAL A 110 -2.07 -1.17 -9.54
N PRO A 111 -1.13 -0.80 -10.44
CA PRO A 111 -1.28 0.38 -11.30
C PRO A 111 -2.54 0.37 -12.17
N ASP A 112 -2.97 -0.79 -12.66
CA ASP A 112 -4.18 -0.87 -13.47
C ASP A 112 -5.45 -0.56 -12.67
N ALA A 113 -5.55 -1.04 -11.43
CA ALA A 113 -6.64 -0.70 -10.53
C ALA A 113 -6.60 0.78 -10.14
N GLU A 114 -5.40 1.33 -9.89
CA GLU A 114 -5.19 2.76 -9.62
C GLU A 114 -5.70 3.62 -10.78
N ARG A 115 -5.32 3.28 -12.02
CA ARG A 115 -5.75 3.97 -13.22
C ARG A 115 -7.27 3.97 -13.38
N VAL A 116 -7.90 2.82 -13.25
CA VAL A 116 -9.36 2.69 -13.35
C VAL A 116 -10.09 3.52 -12.29
N LEU A 117 -9.60 3.51 -11.04
CA LEU A 117 -10.15 4.35 -9.97
C LEU A 117 -9.92 5.84 -10.22
N SER A 118 -8.77 6.24 -10.75
CA SER A 118 -8.47 7.64 -11.08
C SER A 118 -9.37 8.15 -12.22
N GLU A 119 -9.66 7.32 -13.21
CA GLU A 119 -10.48 7.69 -14.37
C GLU A 119 -11.98 7.70 -14.09
N LYS A 120 -12.48 6.66 -13.42
CA LYS A 120 -13.92 6.39 -13.25
C LYS A 120 -14.43 6.64 -11.83
N GLY A 121 -13.53 6.93 -10.88
CA GLY A 121 -13.87 7.17 -9.48
C GLY A 121 -14.47 5.94 -8.78
N LYS A 122 -15.30 6.18 -7.75
CA LYS A 122 -15.91 5.12 -6.93
C LYS A 122 -16.79 4.14 -7.72
N GLY A 123 -17.35 4.54 -8.84
CA GLY A 123 -18.18 3.68 -9.67
C GLY A 123 -17.44 2.45 -10.20
N ALA A 124 -16.11 2.53 -10.28
CA ALA A 124 -15.24 1.44 -10.74
C ALA A 124 -14.69 0.55 -9.62
N LEU A 125 -15.17 0.69 -8.38
CA LEU A 125 -14.63 -0.04 -7.24
C LEU A 125 -14.67 -1.56 -7.42
N ALA A 126 -15.74 -2.10 -7.98
CA ALA A 126 -15.87 -3.53 -8.25
C ALA A 126 -14.86 -4.01 -9.30
N GLU A 127 -14.71 -3.24 -10.40
CA GLU A 127 -13.74 -3.51 -11.47
C GLU A 127 -12.30 -3.46 -10.95
N ALA A 128 -11.95 -2.39 -10.24
CA ALA A 128 -10.63 -2.22 -9.65
C ALA A 128 -10.32 -3.30 -8.59
N GLY A 129 -11.32 -3.69 -7.79
CA GLY A 129 -11.21 -4.77 -6.81
C GLY A 129 -10.95 -6.13 -7.44
N ALA A 130 -11.60 -6.43 -8.57
CA ALA A 130 -11.35 -7.65 -9.32
C ALA A 130 -9.92 -7.66 -9.90
N MET A 131 -9.45 -6.53 -10.47
CA MET A 131 -8.08 -6.39 -10.96
C MET A 131 -7.06 -6.57 -9.83
N ALA A 132 -7.31 -5.97 -8.67
CA ALA A 132 -6.43 -6.08 -7.51
C ALA A 132 -6.35 -7.51 -6.97
N ALA A 133 -7.47 -8.23 -6.92
CA ALA A 133 -7.51 -9.63 -6.54
C ALA A 133 -6.80 -10.54 -7.55
N ALA A 134 -6.92 -10.25 -8.85
CA ALA A 134 -6.27 -11.01 -9.92
C ALA A 134 -4.75 -10.79 -9.94
N ALA A 135 -4.26 -9.58 -9.61
CA ALA A 135 -2.84 -9.28 -9.52
C ALA A 135 -2.16 -9.92 -8.31
N ALA A 136 -2.93 -10.41 -7.34
CA ALA A 136 -2.42 -10.97 -6.10
C ALA A 136 -2.17 -12.48 -6.21
N ASP A 137 -1.00 -12.91 -5.73
CA ASP A 137 -0.66 -14.33 -5.57
C ASP A 137 -0.34 -14.70 -4.12
N PRO A 138 -1.36 -14.70 -3.24
CA PRO A 138 -1.16 -15.03 -1.84
C PRO A 138 -0.97 -16.52 -1.61
N PRO A 139 -0.14 -16.91 -0.63
CA PRO A 139 0.00 -18.31 -0.21
C PRO A 139 -1.25 -18.78 0.57
N SER A 140 -1.40 -20.10 0.65
CA SER A 140 -2.27 -20.74 1.64
C SER A 140 -1.44 -21.14 2.85
N ASP A 141 -1.80 -20.64 4.02
CA ASP A 141 -1.13 -20.92 5.30
C ASP A 141 -2.12 -20.88 6.48
N LEU A 142 -1.60 -20.90 7.71
CA LEU A 142 -2.41 -20.86 8.94
C LEU A 142 -3.29 -19.59 9.06
N LYS A 143 -2.95 -18.50 8.38
CA LYS A 143 -3.73 -17.24 8.40
C LYS A 143 -4.90 -17.24 7.42
N GLY A 144 -4.90 -18.15 6.44
CA GLY A 144 -5.98 -18.32 5.49
C GLY A 144 -5.54 -18.91 4.15
N SER A 145 -6.51 -19.42 3.41
CA SER A 145 -6.27 -19.92 2.06
C SER A 145 -6.03 -18.78 1.06
N ALA A 146 -5.32 -19.08 -0.04
CA ALA A 146 -5.12 -18.15 -1.14
C ALA A 146 -6.45 -17.58 -1.67
N ALA A 147 -7.46 -18.43 -1.82
CA ALA A 147 -8.79 -18.03 -2.27
C ALA A 147 -9.48 -17.07 -1.29
N PHE A 148 -9.34 -17.32 0.02
CA PHE A 148 -9.87 -16.44 1.06
C PHE A 148 -9.19 -15.06 1.02
N ARG A 149 -7.86 -15.02 0.93
CA ARG A 149 -7.10 -13.77 0.85
C ARG A 149 -7.47 -12.95 -0.38
N ARG A 150 -7.62 -13.60 -1.57
CA ARG A 150 -8.07 -12.91 -2.79
C ARG A 150 -9.46 -12.30 -2.62
N ARG A 151 -10.40 -12.99 -1.94
CA ARG A 151 -11.74 -12.45 -1.67
C ARG A 151 -11.73 -11.28 -0.68
N LEU A 152 -10.77 -11.22 0.24
CA LEU A 152 -10.64 -10.10 1.18
C LEU A 152 -10.15 -8.81 0.51
N ILE A 153 -9.35 -8.88 -0.54
CA ILE A 153 -8.74 -7.71 -1.18
C ILE A 153 -9.78 -6.67 -1.59
N PRO A 154 -10.82 -6.96 -2.39
CA PRO A 154 -11.81 -5.96 -2.78
C PRO A 154 -12.59 -5.41 -1.58
N VAL A 155 -12.85 -6.20 -0.56
CA VAL A 155 -13.55 -5.77 0.65
C VAL A 155 -12.68 -4.77 1.44
N LEU A 156 -11.40 -5.08 1.64
CA LEU A 156 -10.49 -4.19 2.35
C LEU A 156 -10.18 -2.93 1.54
N MET A 157 -10.13 -3.04 0.21
CA MET A 157 -9.98 -1.89 -0.68
C MET A 157 -11.15 -0.92 -0.53
N ALA A 158 -12.38 -1.42 -0.51
CA ALA A 158 -13.57 -0.59 -0.25
C ALA A 158 -13.47 0.13 1.09
N ARG A 159 -13.13 -0.58 2.16
CA ARG A 159 -12.98 -0.01 3.51
C ARG A 159 -11.85 1.03 3.60
N ALA A 160 -10.71 0.77 2.96
CA ALA A 160 -9.60 1.73 2.92
C ALA A 160 -10.00 3.00 2.16
N LEU A 161 -10.70 2.85 1.03
CA LEU A 161 -11.19 3.98 0.25
C LEU A 161 -12.23 4.81 1.03
N GLU A 162 -13.15 4.17 1.73
CA GLU A 162 -14.13 4.84 2.60
C GLU A 162 -13.45 5.67 3.69
N LYS A 163 -12.44 5.10 4.37
CA LYS A 163 -11.65 5.81 5.39
C LYS A 163 -10.91 7.02 4.80
N ALA A 164 -10.28 6.88 3.64
CA ALA A 164 -9.61 7.98 2.96
C ALA A 164 -10.57 9.13 2.66
N LEU A 165 -11.77 8.81 2.18
CA LEU A 165 -12.78 9.81 1.83
C LEU A 165 -13.44 10.45 3.07
N ALA A 166 -13.57 9.72 4.17
CA ALA A 166 -14.04 10.27 5.45
C ALA A 166 -13.03 11.29 5.99
N ALA A 167 -11.74 10.95 6.02
CA ALA A 167 -10.68 11.88 6.44
C ALA A 167 -10.65 13.17 5.61
N GLY A 168 -10.95 13.08 4.31
CA GLY A 168 -11.04 14.28 3.45
C GLY A 168 -12.21 15.21 3.78
N ARG A 169 -13.31 14.69 4.30
CA ARG A 169 -14.46 15.50 4.72
C ARG A 169 -14.20 16.23 6.05
N GLU A 170 -13.53 15.55 6.98
CA GLU A 170 -13.16 16.12 8.28
C GLU A 170 -12.14 17.25 8.12
N GLY A 171 -11.14 17.06 7.23
CA GLY A 171 -10.14 18.09 6.95
C GLY A 171 -10.64 19.31 6.14
N ALA A 172 -11.77 19.19 5.45
CA ALA A 172 -12.37 20.29 4.70
C ALA A 172 -13.31 21.17 5.58
N GLY A 173 -13.63 20.72 6.80
CA GLY A 173 -14.49 21.43 7.74
C GLY A 173 -13.75 22.13 8.88
N ALA A 174 -12.43 22.06 8.90
CA ALA A 174 -11.56 22.72 9.89
C ALA A 174 -10.79 23.89 9.23
#